data_e8893914070d4a954be9c0db16af9f44
#
_entry.id   e8893914070d4a954be9c0db16af9f44
#
_cell.length_a   1.000
_cell.length_b   1.000
_cell.length_c   1.000
_cell.angle_alpha   90.00
_cell.angle_beta   90.00
_cell.angle_gamma   90.00
#
_symmetry.space_group_name_H-M   'P 1'
#
loop_
_entity.id
_entity.type
_entity.pdbx_description
1 polymer ?
#
loop_
_entity_poly.entity_id
_entity_poly.type
_entity_poly.pdbx_seq_one_letter_code
_entity_poly.pdbx_strand_id
1 'polypeptide(L)'
;NRVLPSVLVSSGADLLIYGMGERQIIDIAEALDVGIAARDITYVKGTAYWADNLSRVYEYTLIDSFEKVSNDKKAYCAAFMTQYREQDAISGATLVQPHGSGFVVVNSPAMPLSRNELDAVYDLPYTRLPHPSYTEHIPALDEVRFSLVSCRGCYGQCAFCALTFHQGRVIQS
;
A
#
# COMPACT_ATOMS: atom_id res chain seq x y z
N ASN A 1 -17.29 -11.75 -12.90
CA ASN A 1 -16.40 -10.89 -12.10
C ASN A 1 -16.99 -10.77 -10.69
N ARG A 2 -16.15 -10.90 -9.68
CA ARG A 2 -16.51 -10.84 -8.26
C ARG A 2 -15.59 -9.85 -7.55
N VAL A 3 -16.15 -9.01 -6.67
CA VAL A 3 -15.37 -8.20 -5.74
C VAL A 3 -14.90 -9.13 -4.62
N LEU A 4 -13.60 -9.15 -4.38
CA LEU A 4 -13.00 -9.95 -3.31
C LEU A 4 -12.91 -9.13 -2.02
N PRO A 5 -12.97 -9.79 -0.84
CA PRO A 5 -12.70 -9.12 0.43
C PRO A 5 -11.27 -8.57 0.46
N SER A 6 -11.02 -7.67 1.38
CA SER A 6 -9.66 -7.16 1.61
C SER A 6 -8.69 -8.32 1.82
N VAL A 7 -7.53 -8.25 1.16
CA VAL A 7 -6.47 -9.26 1.35
C VAL A 7 -6.01 -9.32 2.80
N LEU A 8 -6.01 -8.21 3.52
CA LEU A 8 -5.74 -8.17 4.95
C LEU A 8 -6.67 -9.10 5.73
N VAL A 9 -7.98 -9.03 5.46
CA VAL A 9 -8.99 -9.86 6.14
C VAL A 9 -8.89 -11.32 5.72
N SER A 10 -8.72 -11.59 4.42
CA SER A 10 -8.69 -12.94 3.90
C SER A 10 -7.41 -13.70 4.22
N SER A 11 -6.29 -13.01 4.44
CA SER A 11 -5.01 -13.62 4.84
C SER A 11 -4.85 -13.76 6.35
N GLY A 12 -5.62 -13.00 7.15
CA GLY A 12 -5.43 -12.92 8.60
C GLY A 12 -4.13 -12.19 9.00
N ALA A 13 -3.58 -11.36 8.13
CA ALA A 13 -2.39 -10.57 8.45
C ALA A 13 -2.74 -9.44 9.44
N ASP A 14 -1.82 -9.13 10.35
CA ASP A 14 -1.98 -8.03 11.32
C ASP A 14 -1.90 -6.66 10.64
N LEU A 15 -0.99 -6.53 9.68
CA LEU A 15 -0.71 -5.31 8.94
C LEU A 15 -0.53 -5.59 7.44
N LEU A 16 -0.94 -4.64 6.63
CA LEU A 16 -0.66 -4.59 5.20
C LEU A 16 0.05 -3.28 4.88
N ILE A 17 1.22 -3.35 4.26
CA ILE A 17 1.92 -2.20 3.71
C ILE A 17 1.48 -2.03 2.26
N TYR A 18 1.11 -0.82 1.87
CA TYR A 18 0.82 -0.49 0.48
C TYR A 18 1.76 0.61 -0.05
N GLY A 19 1.87 0.71 -1.36
CA GLY A 19 2.86 1.57 -1.98
C GLY A 19 4.23 0.91 -2.05
N MET A 20 5.31 1.69 -1.96
CA MET A 20 6.68 1.17 -2.11
C MET A 20 7.26 0.55 -0.82
N GLY A 21 6.84 1.02 0.33
CA GLY A 21 7.02 0.36 1.63
C GLY A 21 8.37 0.49 2.32
N GLU A 22 9.37 1.13 1.72
CA GLU A 22 10.74 1.15 2.27
C GLU A 22 10.83 1.78 3.67
N ARG A 23 10.21 2.94 3.87
CA ARG A 23 10.18 3.61 5.19
C ARG A 23 9.29 2.88 6.17
N GLN A 24 8.14 2.43 5.71
CA GLN A 24 7.15 1.72 6.53
C GLN A 24 7.71 0.44 7.13
N ILE A 25 8.51 -0.33 6.37
CA ILE A 25 9.10 -1.56 6.92
C ILE A 25 10.11 -1.25 8.02
N ILE A 26 10.83 -0.14 7.93
CA ILE A 26 11.76 0.31 8.97
C ILE A 26 10.97 0.73 10.23
N ASP A 27 9.97 1.63 10.07
CA ASP A 27 9.15 2.12 11.17
C ASP A 27 8.46 0.96 11.92
N ILE A 28 7.96 -0.05 11.17
CA ILE A 28 7.33 -1.24 11.76
C ILE A 28 8.37 -2.11 12.46
N ALA A 29 9.53 -2.34 11.87
CA ALA A 29 10.59 -3.14 12.48
C ALA A 29 11.08 -2.51 13.80
N GLU A 30 11.29 -1.21 13.83
CA GLU A 30 11.66 -0.47 15.05
C GLU A 30 10.57 -0.55 16.11
N ALA A 31 9.29 -0.42 15.74
CA ALA A 31 8.18 -0.57 16.68
C ALA A 31 8.12 -1.98 17.29
N LEU A 32 8.35 -3.01 16.49
CA LEU A 32 8.41 -4.40 16.96
C LEU A 32 9.63 -4.65 17.87
N ASP A 33 10.78 -4.06 17.54
CA ASP A 33 12.02 -4.20 18.32
C ASP A 33 11.87 -3.62 19.73
N VAL A 34 11.14 -2.52 19.89
CA VAL A 34 10.82 -1.96 21.21
C VAL A 34 9.63 -2.64 21.90
N GLY A 35 9.10 -3.73 21.33
CA GLY A 35 8.09 -4.59 21.95
C GLY A 35 6.63 -4.17 21.71
N ILE A 36 6.35 -3.28 20.75
CA ILE A 36 4.96 -2.96 20.35
C ILE A 36 4.41 -4.15 19.56
N ALA A 37 3.24 -4.67 19.95
CA ALA A 37 2.62 -5.76 19.21
C ALA A 37 2.15 -5.29 17.82
N ALA A 38 2.27 -6.14 16.79
CA ALA A 38 1.93 -5.79 15.40
C ALA A 38 0.52 -5.18 15.26
N ARG A 39 -0.48 -5.73 15.96
CA ARG A 39 -1.87 -5.22 15.99
C ARG A 39 -2.01 -3.81 16.59
N ASP A 40 -1.03 -3.34 17.36
CA ASP A 40 -1.05 -2.01 17.99
C ASP A 40 -0.27 -0.96 17.16
N ILE A 41 0.39 -1.38 16.07
CA ILE A 41 1.07 -0.50 15.12
C ILE A 41 0.04 0.06 14.12
N THR A 42 -0.80 0.98 14.58
CA THR A 42 -1.93 1.52 13.81
C THR A 42 -1.65 2.92 13.21
N TYR A 43 -0.48 3.48 13.45
CA TYR A 43 -0.13 4.87 13.20
C TYR A 43 0.79 5.09 11.99
N VAL A 44 1.30 4.02 11.40
CA VAL A 44 2.26 4.13 10.28
C VAL A 44 1.50 4.46 8.99
N LYS A 45 1.83 5.57 8.34
CA LYS A 45 1.26 5.95 7.05
C LYS A 45 1.61 4.93 5.97
N GLY A 46 0.71 4.74 5.00
CA GLY A 46 0.91 3.74 3.94
C GLY A 46 0.70 2.30 4.41
N THR A 47 -0.06 2.12 5.50
CA THR A 47 -0.45 0.79 5.99
C THR A 47 -1.96 0.65 6.08
N ALA A 48 -2.43 -0.58 6.17
CA ALA A 48 -3.80 -0.89 6.52
C ALA A 48 -3.82 -1.95 7.63
N TYR A 49 -4.83 -1.89 8.50
CA TYR A 49 -5.01 -2.79 9.63
C TYR A 49 -6.49 -3.06 9.92
N TRP A 50 -6.74 -4.07 10.71
CA TRP A 50 -8.08 -4.40 11.23
C TRP A 50 -8.37 -3.66 12.52
N ALA A 51 -9.57 -3.11 12.64
CA ALA A 51 -10.06 -2.49 13.86
C ALA A 51 -11.43 -3.06 14.25
N ASP A 52 -11.58 -3.51 15.50
CA ASP A 52 -12.87 -3.98 16.01
C ASP A 52 -13.85 -2.83 16.26
N ASN A 53 -13.33 -1.63 16.50
CA ASN A 53 -14.09 -0.39 16.66
C ASN A 53 -13.25 0.82 16.25
N LEU A 54 -13.91 1.97 16.10
CA LEU A 54 -13.27 3.20 15.61
C LEU A 54 -12.90 4.19 16.73
N SER A 55 -12.88 3.78 17.99
CA SER A 55 -12.61 4.68 19.13
C SER A 55 -11.22 5.32 19.11
N ARG A 56 -10.27 4.73 18.39
CA ARG A 56 -8.89 5.19 18.23
C ARG A 56 -8.57 5.66 16.81
N VAL A 57 -9.58 5.78 15.94
CA VAL A 57 -9.40 6.24 14.56
C VAL A 57 -9.97 7.64 14.43
N TYR A 58 -9.15 8.60 14.06
CA TYR A 58 -9.50 10.01 13.97
C TYR A 58 -9.38 10.50 12.52
N GLU A 59 -10.19 11.50 12.15
CA GLU A 59 -10.10 12.20 10.86
C GLU A 59 -10.09 11.26 9.64
N TYR A 60 -11.11 10.41 9.55
CA TYR A 60 -11.23 9.44 8.46
C TYR A 60 -12.41 9.72 7.54
N THR A 61 -12.32 9.24 6.32
CA THR A 61 -13.43 9.15 5.36
C THR A 61 -14.02 7.75 5.39
N LEU A 62 -15.30 7.63 5.71
CA LEU A 62 -16.03 6.37 5.69
C LEU A 62 -16.48 6.06 4.27
N ILE A 63 -16.17 4.87 3.77
CA ILE A 63 -16.70 4.34 2.53
C ILE A 63 -17.77 3.26 2.81
N ASP A 64 -18.61 2.97 1.80
CA ASP A 64 -19.63 1.92 1.93
C ASP A 64 -19.02 0.57 2.33
N SER A 65 -19.78 -0.22 3.08
CA SER A 65 -19.33 -1.54 3.56
C SER A 65 -18.95 -2.47 2.41
N PHE A 66 -18.07 -3.42 2.69
CA PHE A 66 -17.68 -4.44 1.72
C PHE A 66 -18.90 -5.17 1.14
N GLU A 67 -19.89 -5.51 1.98
CA GLU A 67 -21.11 -6.21 1.56
C GLU A 67 -21.92 -5.37 0.58
N LYS A 68 -22.04 -4.07 0.83
CA LYS A 68 -22.74 -3.15 -0.08
C LYS A 68 -21.97 -2.96 -1.37
N VAL A 69 -20.68 -2.71 -1.29
CA VAL A 69 -19.79 -2.53 -2.46
C VAL A 69 -19.77 -3.78 -3.34
N SER A 70 -19.85 -4.98 -2.74
CA SER A 70 -19.84 -6.24 -3.48
C SER A 70 -21.13 -6.51 -4.26
N ASN A 71 -22.25 -5.94 -3.82
CA ASN A 71 -23.58 -6.22 -4.37
C ASN A 71 -24.18 -5.04 -5.16
N ASP A 72 -23.66 -3.84 -5.03
CA ASP A 72 -24.15 -2.63 -5.69
C ASP A 72 -23.03 -1.95 -6.52
N LYS A 73 -23.22 -1.91 -7.84
CA LYS A 73 -22.28 -1.27 -8.76
C LYS A 73 -22.10 0.22 -8.50
N LYS A 74 -23.13 0.92 -8.05
CA LYS A 74 -23.03 2.36 -7.72
C LYS A 74 -22.19 2.57 -6.47
N ALA A 75 -22.40 1.74 -5.44
CA ALA A 75 -21.59 1.74 -4.23
C ALA A 75 -20.12 1.41 -4.56
N TYR A 76 -19.88 0.42 -5.43
CA TYR A 76 -18.54 0.10 -5.92
C TYR A 76 -17.87 1.30 -6.60
N CYS A 77 -18.57 1.96 -7.54
CA CYS A 77 -18.03 3.14 -8.22
C CYS A 77 -17.75 4.30 -7.24
N ALA A 78 -18.63 4.53 -6.28
CA ALA A 78 -18.45 5.57 -5.27
C ALA A 78 -17.24 5.28 -4.38
N ALA A 79 -17.10 4.04 -3.88
CA ALA A 79 -15.97 3.60 -3.09
C ALA A 79 -14.65 3.71 -3.88
N PHE A 80 -14.63 3.25 -5.13
CA PHE A 80 -13.48 3.40 -6.03
C PHE A 80 -13.08 4.86 -6.21
N MET A 81 -14.03 5.74 -6.50
CA MET A 81 -13.74 7.18 -6.71
C MET A 81 -13.20 7.85 -5.45
N THR A 82 -13.70 7.46 -4.28
CA THR A 82 -13.17 7.96 -3.00
C THR A 82 -11.74 7.48 -2.81
N GLN A 83 -11.47 6.18 -2.94
CA GLN A 83 -10.12 5.63 -2.85
C GLN A 83 -9.17 6.28 -3.87
N TYR A 84 -9.63 6.49 -5.11
CA TYR A 84 -8.85 7.13 -6.16
C TYR A 84 -8.44 8.58 -5.81
N ARG A 85 -9.32 9.34 -5.15
CA ARG A 85 -9.02 10.73 -4.72
C ARG A 85 -8.06 10.76 -3.54
N GLU A 86 -8.24 9.85 -2.59
CA GLU A 86 -7.46 9.79 -1.35
C GLU A 86 -6.08 9.10 -1.50
N GLN A 87 -5.65 8.81 -2.72
CA GLN A 87 -4.31 8.27 -3.00
C GLN A 87 -3.19 9.30 -3.01
N ASP A 88 -3.52 10.57 -2.92
CA ASP A 88 -2.51 11.63 -2.91
C ASP A 88 -1.73 11.63 -1.60
N ALA A 89 -0.40 11.59 -1.68
CA ALA A 89 0.46 11.51 -0.50
C ALA A 89 0.43 12.78 0.37
N ILE A 90 0.01 13.93 -0.19
CA ILE A 90 -0.03 15.20 0.51
C ILE A 90 -1.40 15.43 1.16
N SER A 91 -2.47 15.19 0.41
CA SER A 91 -3.85 15.52 0.81
C SER A 91 -4.72 14.30 1.14
N GLY A 92 -4.24 13.08 0.89
CA GLY A 92 -5.01 11.86 1.11
C GLY A 92 -5.34 11.63 2.58
N ALA A 93 -6.59 11.29 2.85
CA ALA A 93 -7.10 10.99 4.17
C ALA A 93 -7.04 9.49 4.49
N THR A 94 -7.18 9.17 5.77
CA THR A 94 -7.44 7.81 6.23
C THR A 94 -8.81 7.36 5.75
N LEU A 95 -8.91 6.14 5.22
CA LEU A 95 -10.16 5.54 4.77
C LEU A 95 -10.58 4.43 5.74
N VAL A 96 -11.87 4.32 5.95
CA VAL A 96 -12.46 3.25 6.78
C VAL A 96 -13.55 2.55 6.00
N GLN A 97 -13.46 1.23 5.91
CA GLN A 97 -14.51 0.38 5.33
C GLN A 97 -15.05 -0.59 6.36
N PRO A 98 -16.35 -0.57 6.67
CA PRO A 98 -16.99 -1.64 7.43
C PRO A 98 -16.86 -2.98 6.70
N HIS A 99 -16.53 -4.05 7.44
CA HIS A 99 -16.27 -5.38 6.89
C HIS A 99 -16.67 -6.45 7.89
N GLY A 100 -17.85 -7.04 7.71
CA GLY A 100 -18.40 -7.99 8.67
C GLY A 100 -18.61 -7.36 10.06
N SER A 101 -17.89 -7.87 11.06
CA SER A 101 -18.01 -7.43 12.47
C SER A 101 -17.09 -6.27 12.87
N GLY A 102 -16.25 -5.78 11.95
CA GLY A 102 -15.30 -4.72 12.25
C GLY A 102 -15.00 -3.83 11.05
N PHE A 103 -13.79 -3.32 10.97
CA PHE A 103 -13.42 -2.29 10.01
C PHE A 103 -12.02 -2.58 9.43
N VAL A 104 -11.88 -2.40 8.14
CA VAL A 104 -10.58 -2.23 7.51
C VAL A 104 -10.26 -0.74 7.52
N VAL A 105 -9.20 -0.37 8.22
CA VAL A 105 -8.68 1.00 8.27
C VAL A 105 -7.47 1.07 7.34
N VAL A 106 -7.50 1.99 6.39
CA VAL A 106 -6.40 2.28 5.48
C VAL A 106 -5.86 3.65 5.85
N ASN A 107 -4.71 3.69 6.47
CA ASN A 107 -4.05 4.94 6.83
C ASN A 107 -3.79 5.81 5.59
N SER A 108 -3.64 7.11 5.77
CA SER A 108 -3.26 8.00 4.68
C SER A 108 -1.97 7.53 3.99
N PRO A 109 -1.80 7.80 2.69
CA PRO A 109 -0.60 7.43 1.96
C PRO A 109 0.67 7.98 2.62
N ALA A 110 1.76 7.22 2.53
CA ALA A 110 3.05 7.70 2.97
C ALA A 110 3.60 8.77 2.00
N MET A 111 4.35 9.71 2.55
CA MET A 111 5.08 10.67 1.73
C MET A 111 6.12 9.95 0.87
N PRO A 112 6.37 10.42 -0.36
CA PRO A 112 7.47 9.95 -1.17
C PRO A 112 8.80 10.05 -0.42
N LEU A 113 9.74 9.16 -0.73
CA LEU A 113 11.10 9.26 -0.23
C LEU A 113 11.76 10.55 -0.71
N SER A 114 12.55 11.18 0.13
CA SER A 114 13.48 12.22 -0.32
C SER A 114 14.54 11.61 -1.26
N ARG A 115 15.22 12.44 -2.02
CA ARG A 115 16.30 11.99 -2.91
C ARG A 115 17.35 11.17 -2.16
N ASN A 116 17.82 11.67 -1.01
CA ASN A 116 18.84 10.96 -0.24
C ASN A 116 18.38 9.59 0.25
N GLU A 117 17.12 9.46 0.66
CA GLU A 117 16.56 8.17 1.07
C GLU A 117 16.44 7.22 -0.12
N LEU A 118 16.01 7.74 -1.27
CA LEU A 118 15.91 6.94 -2.50
C LEU A 118 17.27 6.46 -2.97
N ASP A 119 18.28 7.34 -2.96
CA ASP A 119 19.65 7.00 -3.30
C ASP A 119 20.19 5.93 -2.34
N ALA A 120 19.96 6.06 -1.04
CA ALA A 120 20.35 5.06 -0.04
C ALA A 120 19.71 3.67 -0.29
N VAL A 121 18.45 3.63 -0.74
CA VAL A 121 17.80 2.38 -1.14
C VAL A 121 18.49 1.75 -2.35
N TYR A 122 18.88 2.55 -3.35
CA TYR A 122 19.57 2.03 -4.54
C TYR A 122 21.01 1.65 -4.30
N ASP A 123 21.65 2.21 -3.27
CA ASP A 123 23.01 1.87 -2.84
C ASP A 123 23.10 0.57 -2.03
N LEU A 124 21.97 -0.03 -1.67
CA LEU A 124 21.95 -1.32 -0.98
C LEU A 124 22.63 -2.41 -1.85
N PRO A 125 23.33 -3.38 -1.23
CA PRO A 125 24.14 -4.39 -1.94
C PRO A 125 23.27 -5.47 -2.60
N TYR A 126 22.39 -5.08 -3.51
CA TYR A 126 21.58 -6.02 -4.29
C TYR A 126 22.45 -6.89 -5.18
N THR A 127 22.20 -8.19 -5.18
CA THR A 127 22.90 -9.14 -6.05
C THR A 127 22.58 -8.94 -7.53
N ARG A 128 21.40 -8.35 -7.85
CA ARG A 128 20.86 -8.14 -9.22
C ARG A 128 20.81 -9.45 -10.03
N LEU A 129 20.69 -10.57 -9.35
CA LEU A 129 20.58 -11.90 -9.91
C LEU A 129 19.27 -12.55 -9.40
N PRO A 130 18.75 -13.57 -10.11
CA PRO A 130 17.62 -14.34 -9.62
C PRO A 130 17.99 -15.09 -8.34
N HIS A 131 16.95 -15.42 -7.55
CA HIS A 131 17.17 -16.21 -6.34
C HIS A 131 17.82 -17.56 -6.68
N PRO A 132 18.78 -18.06 -5.89
CA PRO A 132 19.52 -19.29 -6.18
C PRO A 132 18.66 -20.56 -6.32
N SER A 133 17.42 -20.54 -5.82
CA SER A 133 16.47 -21.65 -6.00
C SER A 133 15.96 -21.82 -7.43
N TYR A 134 16.11 -20.82 -8.28
CA TYR A 134 15.74 -20.93 -9.69
C TYR A 134 16.87 -21.61 -10.45
N THR A 135 16.60 -22.80 -10.98
CA THR A 135 17.56 -23.61 -11.77
C THR A 135 17.37 -23.44 -13.27
N GLU A 136 16.22 -22.89 -13.66
CA GLU A 136 15.87 -22.66 -15.07
C GLU A 136 16.10 -21.21 -15.45
N HIS A 137 16.31 -21.00 -16.76
CA HIS A 137 16.45 -19.68 -17.35
C HIS A 137 15.16 -18.86 -17.18
N ILE A 138 15.29 -17.60 -16.75
CA ILE A 138 14.18 -16.67 -16.56
C ILE A 138 14.21 -15.64 -17.70
N PRO A 139 13.34 -15.76 -18.73
CA PRO A 139 13.37 -14.86 -19.90
C PRO A 139 13.20 -13.39 -19.55
N ALA A 140 12.35 -13.06 -18.56
CA ALA A 140 12.15 -11.68 -18.11
C ALA A 140 13.41 -11.01 -17.58
N LEU A 141 14.36 -11.79 -17.02
CA LEU A 141 15.62 -11.26 -16.56
C LEU A 141 16.48 -10.69 -17.68
N ASP A 142 16.47 -11.33 -18.85
CA ASP A 142 17.25 -10.87 -20.00
C ASP A 142 16.82 -9.48 -20.48
N GLU A 143 15.54 -9.17 -20.35
CA GLU A 143 15.01 -7.85 -20.72
C GLU A 143 15.44 -6.76 -19.75
N VAL A 144 15.51 -7.09 -18.45
CA VAL A 144 15.65 -6.06 -17.40
C VAL A 144 17.05 -5.97 -16.77
N ARG A 145 17.92 -6.98 -16.96
CA ARG A 145 19.22 -7.08 -16.27
C ARG A 145 20.17 -5.89 -16.49
N PHE A 146 20.01 -5.19 -17.60
CA PHE A 146 20.78 -3.98 -17.94
C PHE A 146 19.95 -2.70 -17.92
N SER A 147 18.76 -2.75 -17.32
CA SER A 147 17.88 -1.59 -17.19
C SER A 147 18.32 -0.71 -16.03
N LEU A 148 18.14 0.59 -16.20
CA LEU A 148 18.31 1.59 -15.15
C LEU A 148 16.95 2.18 -14.78
N VAL A 149 16.68 2.28 -13.49
CA VAL A 149 15.50 2.99 -12.99
C VAL A 149 15.87 4.46 -12.83
N SER A 150 15.35 5.30 -13.72
CA SER A 150 15.63 6.75 -13.67
C SER A 150 14.67 7.53 -12.79
N CYS A 151 13.45 7.01 -12.57
CA CYS A 151 12.45 7.64 -11.72
C CYS A 151 11.41 6.62 -11.24
N ARG A 152 10.69 6.98 -10.19
CA ARG A 152 9.49 6.29 -9.70
C ARG A 152 8.31 7.24 -9.71
N GLY A 153 7.09 6.68 -9.74
CA GLY A 153 5.86 7.45 -9.78
C GLY A 153 5.42 7.82 -11.19
N CYS A 154 4.16 8.21 -11.33
CA CYS A 154 3.60 8.65 -12.60
C CYS A 154 2.46 9.65 -12.39
N TYR A 155 2.60 10.83 -12.98
CA TYR A 155 1.57 11.87 -12.94
C TYR A 155 0.40 11.65 -13.92
N GLY A 156 0.44 10.58 -14.73
CA GLY A 156 -0.58 10.27 -15.73
C GLY A 156 -1.97 9.95 -15.16
N GLN A 157 -2.05 9.54 -13.90
CA GLN A 157 -3.30 9.31 -13.14
C GLN A 157 -4.31 8.41 -13.84
N CYS A 158 -3.86 7.44 -14.64
CA CYS A 158 -4.75 6.50 -15.32
C CYS A 158 -5.43 5.59 -14.29
N ALA A 159 -6.76 5.60 -14.20
CA ALA A 159 -7.53 4.87 -13.21
C ALA A 159 -7.38 3.34 -13.26
N PHE A 160 -6.91 2.79 -14.37
CA PHE A 160 -6.64 1.36 -14.55
C PHE A 160 -5.19 0.96 -14.24
N CYS A 161 -4.29 1.93 -14.04
CA CYS A 161 -2.85 1.67 -14.05
C CYS A 161 -2.33 1.34 -12.64
N ALA A 162 -1.85 0.11 -12.46
CA ALA A 162 -1.27 -0.32 -11.20
C ALA A 162 -0.02 0.49 -10.79
N LEU A 163 0.72 1.05 -11.74
CA LEU A 163 1.89 1.90 -11.46
C LEU A 163 1.51 3.12 -10.61
N THR A 164 0.42 3.81 -10.97
CA THR A 164 -0.07 4.98 -10.21
C THR A 164 -0.47 4.61 -8.79
N PHE A 165 -1.10 3.44 -8.62
CA PHE A 165 -1.53 2.95 -7.30
C PHE A 165 -0.36 2.46 -6.45
N HIS A 166 0.66 1.89 -7.06
CA HIS A 166 1.80 1.30 -6.34
C HIS A 166 2.91 2.32 -6.07
N GLN A 167 3.34 3.07 -7.08
CA GLN A 167 4.44 4.03 -6.94
C GLN A 167 3.99 5.45 -6.60
N GLY A 168 2.68 5.73 -6.68
CA GLY A 168 2.13 7.04 -6.43
C GLY A 168 2.17 7.99 -7.63
N ARG A 169 1.72 9.22 -7.39
CA ARG A 169 1.55 10.27 -8.41
C ARG A 169 2.69 11.28 -8.44
N VAL A 170 3.54 11.26 -7.43
CA VAL A 170 4.69 12.15 -7.32
C VAL A 170 5.90 11.48 -7.95
N ILE A 171 6.54 12.18 -8.88
CA ILE A 171 7.78 11.69 -9.49
C ILE A 171 8.93 11.84 -8.48
N GLN A 172 9.69 10.76 -8.31
CA GLN A 172 10.87 10.69 -7.45
C GLN A 172 12.08 10.29 -8.30
N SER A 173 13.16 11.01 -8.21
CA SER A 173 14.43 10.73 -8.91
C SER A 173 15.63 11.23 -8.10
#